data_f24f0fa7fa88c270e702b733c6ed7d28
#
_entry.id   f24f0fa7fa88c270e702b733c6ed7d28
#
_cell.length_a   1.000
_cell.length_b   1.000
_cell.length_c   1.000
_cell.angle_alpha   90.00
_cell.angle_beta   90.00
_cell.angle_gamma   90.00
#
_symmetry.space_group_name_H-M   'P 1'
#
loop_
_entity.id
_entity.type
_entity.pdbx_description
1 polymer ?
#
loop_
_entity_poly.entity_id
_entity_poly.type
_entity_poly.pdbx_seq_one_letter_code
_entity_poly.pdbx_strand_id
1 'polypeptide(L)'
;MGMTKPASFKYFKTSPEIIRLAVMLYIRFPLSLRNVEDLLHERGIDVSHETVRYWWNRFGPMFASEIKRKRVQQLRAFSKWKWHVDEVFVKVNGKRHYLWRAVDHEGEVLEAVVTKRRNKAAALKFLRKL
;
A
#
# COMPACT_ATOMS: atom_id res chain seq x y z
N MET A 1 1.40 -28.64 1.97
CA MET A 1 1.17 -28.01 2.03
C MET A 1 0.90 -27.08 1.67
N GLY A 2 0.56 -26.97 1.77
CA GLY A 2 0.22 -26.12 1.53
C GLY A 2 0.44 -25.19 1.88
N MET A 3 0.73 -25.22 2.08
CA MET A 3 0.85 -24.36 2.58
C MET A 3 0.54 -23.35 2.58
N THR A 4 0.43 -23.83 3.25
CA THR A 4 -0.16 -22.58 3.30
C THR A 4 0.75 -21.57 2.79
N LYS A 5 0.37 -20.92 1.80
CA LYS A 5 1.17 -19.84 1.27
C LYS A 5 1.24 -18.76 2.32
N PRO A 6 2.45 -18.39 2.79
CA PRO A 6 2.58 -17.32 3.78
C PRO A 6 1.94 -16.02 3.29
N ALA A 7 1.83 -15.86 1.98
CA ALA A 7 1.31 -14.66 1.34
C ALA A 7 -0.17 -14.76 0.98
N SER A 8 -0.90 -15.73 1.53
CA SER A 8 -2.32 -15.84 1.22
C SER A 8 -3.13 -14.75 1.92
N PHE A 9 -3.87 -13.97 1.12
CA PHE A 9 -4.75 -12.91 1.59
C PHE A 9 -6.23 -13.32 1.56
N LYS A 10 -6.50 -14.56 1.25
CA LYS A 10 -7.85 -15.06 0.93
C LYS A 10 -8.92 -14.72 1.96
N TYR A 11 -8.59 -14.81 3.24
CA TYR A 11 -9.56 -14.60 4.31
C TYR A 11 -9.47 -13.24 4.98
N PHE A 12 -8.68 -12.34 4.42
CA PHE A 12 -8.54 -11.00 4.98
C PHE A 12 -9.66 -10.10 4.46
N LYS A 13 -10.22 -9.27 5.36
CA LYS A 13 -11.27 -8.32 5.01
C LYS A 13 -10.74 -7.07 4.32
N THR A 14 -9.43 -6.89 4.29
CA THR A 14 -8.77 -5.78 3.65
C THR A 14 -7.92 -6.29 2.50
N SER A 15 -7.97 -5.58 1.38
CA SER A 15 -7.27 -5.98 0.15
C SER A 15 -5.75 -5.99 0.31
N PRO A 16 -5.06 -6.88 -0.42
CA PRO A 16 -3.59 -6.96 -0.36
C PRO A 16 -2.89 -5.64 -0.67
N GLU A 17 -3.43 -4.82 -1.56
CA GLU A 17 -2.87 -3.52 -1.90
C GLU A 17 -2.79 -2.60 -0.69
N ILE A 18 -3.82 -2.60 0.15
CA ILE A 18 -3.85 -1.79 1.36
C ILE A 18 -2.90 -2.35 2.41
N ILE A 19 -2.90 -3.66 2.59
CA ILE A 19 -2.00 -4.34 3.53
C ILE A 19 -0.56 -4.04 3.16
N ARG A 20 -0.23 -4.17 1.88
CA ARG A 20 1.11 -3.89 1.36
C ARG A 20 1.50 -2.44 1.63
N LEU A 21 0.62 -1.50 1.33
CA LEU A 21 0.88 -0.08 1.56
C LEU A 21 1.23 0.20 3.03
N ALA A 22 0.43 -0.33 3.95
CA ALA A 22 0.64 -0.13 5.38
C ALA A 22 1.97 -0.71 5.85
N VAL A 23 2.25 -1.96 5.47
CA VAL A 23 3.48 -2.65 5.88
C VAL A 23 4.70 -1.99 5.26
N MET A 24 4.61 -1.54 4.01
CA MET A 24 5.70 -0.86 3.32
C MET A 24 6.06 0.48 3.97
N LEU A 25 5.07 1.24 4.44
CA LEU A 25 5.33 2.47 5.19
C LEU A 25 6.17 2.18 6.43
N TYR A 26 5.85 1.10 7.13
CA TYR A 26 6.56 0.73 8.35
C TYR A 26 8.00 0.24 8.05
N ILE A 27 8.15 -0.54 6.97
CA ILE A 27 9.46 -1.11 6.60
C ILE A 27 10.41 -0.02 6.08
N ARG A 28 9.91 0.87 5.23
CA ARG A 28 10.77 1.79 4.47
C ARG A 28 11.17 3.04 5.25
N PHE A 29 10.42 3.40 6.27
CA PHE A 29 10.63 4.64 7.01
C PHE A 29 10.77 4.36 8.49
N PRO A 30 11.52 5.18 9.23
CA PRO A 30 11.71 5.01 10.67
C PRO A 30 10.47 5.51 11.43
N LEU A 31 9.34 4.88 11.20
CA LEU A 31 8.06 5.26 11.79
C LEU A 31 7.63 4.27 12.86
N SER A 32 6.91 4.76 13.86
CA SER A 32 6.23 3.88 14.80
C SER A 32 4.95 3.37 14.14
N LEU A 33 4.38 2.31 14.71
CA LEU A 33 3.11 1.79 14.21
C LEU A 33 1.99 2.83 14.33
N ARG A 34 2.02 3.68 15.36
CA ARG A 34 1.05 4.77 15.52
C ARG A 34 1.23 5.85 14.46
N ASN A 35 2.47 6.16 14.08
CA ASN A 35 2.72 7.08 12.98
C ASN A 35 2.16 6.53 11.67
N VAL A 36 2.32 5.24 11.44
CA VAL A 36 1.76 4.60 10.24
C VAL A 36 0.24 4.68 10.26
N GLU A 37 -0.38 4.44 11.42
CA GLU A 37 -1.83 4.57 11.57
C GLU A 37 -2.29 5.97 11.17
N ASP A 38 -1.61 7.01 11.67
CA ASP A 38 -1.96 8.40 11.37
C ASP A 38 -1.83 8.70 9.87
N LEU A 39 -0.75 8.24 9.24
CA LEU A 39 -0.54 8.45 7.81
C LEU A 39 -1.60 7.74 6.97
N LEU A 40 -2.03 6.56 7.40
CA LEU A 40 -3.09 5.83 6.71
C LEU A 40 -4.43 6.55 6.85
N HIS A 41 -4.74 7.07 8.04
CA HIS A 41 -5.96 7.83 8.28
C HIS A 41 -6.01 9.09 7.40
N GLU A 42 -4.87 9.78 7.23
CA GLU A 42 -4.79 10.93 6.34
C GLU A 42 -5.13 10.55 4.89
N ARG A 43 -4.91 9.30 4.52
CA ARG A 43 -5.16 8.78 3.16
C ARG A 43 -6.51 8.11 3.02
N GLY A 44 -7.36 8.22 4.05
CA GLY A 44 -8.70 7.63 4.02
C GLY A 44 -8.75 6.16 4.38
N ILE A 45 -7.68 5.62 4.95
CA ILE A 45 -7.59 4.22 5.32
C ILE A 45 -7.77 4.09 6.84
N ASP A 46 -8.92 3.59 7.25
CA ASP A 46 -9.28 3.49 8.67
C ASP A 46 -8.87 2.13 9.24
N VAL A 47 -7.58 1.98 9.55
CA VAL A 47 -7.06 0.79 10.21
C VAL A 47 -6.24 1.22 11.42
N SER A 48 -6.23 0.39 12.46
CA SER A 48 -5.53 0.67 13.69
C SER A 48 -4.07 0.22 13.62
N HIS A 49 -3.22 0.78 14.50
CA HIS A 49 -1.84 0.36 14.59
C HIS A 49 -1.70 -1.11 15.01
N GLU A 50 -2.67 -1.64 15.76
CA GLU A 50 -2.68 -3.06 16.11
C GLU A 50 -2.87 -3.92 14.87
N THR A 51 -3.74 -3.50 13.96
CA THR A 51 -3.95 -4.19 12.68
C THR A 51 -2.68 -4.15 11.85
N VAL A 52 -2.00 -3.01 11.78
CA VAL A 52 -0.74 -2.88 11.05
C VAL A 52 0.33 -3.79 11.66
N ARG A 53 0.39 -3.87 12.99
CA ARG A 53 1.32 -4.79 13.68
C ARG A 53 1.06 -6.23 13.26
N TYR A 54 -0.19 -6.64 13.22
CA TYR A 54 -0.56 -7.98 12.80
C TYR A 54 -0.10 -8.24 11.36
N TRP A 55 -0.34 -7.29 10.47
CA TRP A 55 0.08 -7.42 9.07
C TRP A 55 1.60 -7.46 8.94
N TRP A 56 2.31 -6.66 9.70
CA TRP A 56 3.76 -6.68 9.73
C TRP A 56 4.29 -8.06 10.14
N ASN A 57 3.75 -8.61 11.21
CA ASN A 57 4.17 -9.92 11.69
C ASN A 57 3.85 -11.02 10.67
N ARG A 58 2.74 -10.90 9.98
CA ARG A 58 2.26 -11.91 9.03
C ARG A 58 2.98 -11.84 7.68
N PHE A 59 3.18 -10.63 7.15
CA PHE A 59 3.65 -10.41 5.79
C PHE A 59 4.98 -9.66 5.68
N GLY A 60 5.50 -9.12 6.77
CA GLY A 60 6.71 -8.29 6.75
C GLY A 60 7.91 -8.91 6.06
N PRO A 61 8.28 -10.16 6.38
CA PRO A 61 9.45 -10.78 5.75
C PRO A 61 9.34 -10.88 4.23
N MET A 62 8.15 -11.17 3.72
CA MET A 62 7.91 -11.23 2.29
C MET A 62 8.13 -9.88 1.61
N PHE A 63 7.57 -8.83 2.20
CA PHE A 63 7.70 -7.47 1.64
C PHE A 63 9.11 -6.92 1.79
N ALA A 64 9.80 -7.26 2.88
CA ALA A 64 11.19 -6.84 3.08
C ALA A 64 12.10 -7.41 1.99
N SER A 65 11.91 -8.68 1.65
CA SER A 65 12.66 -9.32 0.57
C SER A 65 12.37 -8.66 -0.79
N GLU A 66 11.11 -8.28 -1.01
CA GLU A 66 10.70 -7.60 -2.23
C GLU A 66 11.38 -6.23 -2.36
N ILE A 67 11.45 -5.46 -1.27
CA ILE A 67 12.11 -4.16 -1.26
C ILE A 67 13.59 -4.30 -1.61
N LYS A 68 14.28 -5.24 -0.99
CA LYS A 68 15.69 -5.46 -1.24
C LYS A 68 15.96 -5.71 -2.71
N ARG A 69 15.16 -6.56 -3.33
CA ARG A 69 15.27 -6.88 -4.75
C ARG A 69 15.04 -5.65 -5.63
N LYS A 70 14.02 -4.86 -5.33
CA LYS A 70 13.68 -3.67 -6.11
C LYS A 70 14.74 -2.58 -6.01
N ARG A 71 15.38 -2.42 -4.85
CA ARG A 71 16.46 -1.45 -4.69
C ARG A 71 17.61 -1.72 -5.66
N VAL A 72 17.96 -2.97 -5.83
CA VAL A 72 19.02 -3.35 -6.78
C VAL A 72 18.60 -2.99 -8.21
N GLN A 73 17.36 -3.25 -8.57
CA GLN A 73 16.84 -2.91 -9.89
C GLN A 73 16.81 -1.41 -10.14
N GLN A 74 16.41 -0.62 -9.16
CA GLN A 74 16.35 0.84 -9.27
C GLN A 74 17.72 1.45 -9.50
N LEU A 75 18.74 0.95 -8.84
CA LEU A 75 20.12 1.42 -9.04
C LEU A 75 20.57 1.25 -10.48
N ARG A 76 20.02 0.26 -11.19
CA ARG A 76 20.38 -0.02 -12.57
C ARG A 76 19.56 0.75 -13.59
N ALA A 77 18.37 1.24 -13.21
CA ALA A 77 17.40 1.78 -14.14
C ALA A 77 16.92 3.19 -13.79
N PHE A 78 17.60 3.90 -12.92
CA PHE A 78 17.13 5.20 -12.44
C PHE A 78 16.93 6.22 -13.57
N SER A 79 17.68 6.13 -14.64
CA SER A 79 17.56 7.04 -15.78
C SER A 79 16.28 6.85 -16.59
N LYS A 80 15.53 5.78 -16.34
CA LYS A 80 14.29 5.47 -17.06
C LYS A 80 13.06 5.70 -16.18
N TRP A 81 13.14 6.63 -15.25
CA TRP A 81 12.07 6.91 -14.32
C TRP A 81 10.80 7.35 -15.05
N LYS A 82 9.71 6.62 -14.83
CA LYS A 82 8.38 6.92 -15.35
C LYS A 82 7.34 6.54 -14.31
N TRP A 83 6.21 7.22 -14.32
CA TRP A 83 5.12 6.88 -13.42
C TRP A 83 3.77 7.16 -14.09
N HIS A 84 2.73 6.55 -13.57
CA HIS A 84 1.36 6.75 -14.05
C HIS A 84 0.39 6.68 -12.89
N VAL A 85 -0.85 7.15 -13.13
CA VAL A 85 -1.92 7.12 -12.14
C VAL A 85 -2.88 5.99 -12.51
N ASP A 86 -3.29 5.22 -11.52
CA ASP A 86 -4.33 4.21 -11.71
C ASP A 86 -5.32 4.25 -10.55
N GLU A 87 -6.41 3.53 -10.70
CA GLU A 87 -7.37 3.30 -9.62
C GLU A 87 -7.69 1.82 -9.54
N VAL A 88 -7.87 1.34 -8.34
CA VAL A 88 -8.11 -0.07 -8.07
C VAL A 88 -9.25 -0.19 -7.07
N PHE A 89 -10.15 -1.13 -7.31
CA PHE A 89 -11.13 -1.53 -6.31
C PHE A 89 -10.41 -2.22 -5.16
N VAL A 90 -10.70 -1.82 -3.94
CA VAL A 90 -10.13 -2.45 -2.75
C VAL A 90 -11.21 -2.62 -1.69
N LYS A 91 -10.94 -3.48 -0.72
CA LYS A 91 -11.74 -3.60 0.49
C LYS A 91 -10.93 -3.08 1.66
N VAL A 92 -11.58 -2.31 2.53
CA VAL A 92 -10.99 -1.90 3.81
C VAL A 92 -12.00 -2.28 4.88
N ASN A 93 -11.63 -3.17 5.78
CA ASN A 93 -12.51 -3.72 6.80
C ASN A 93 -13.80 -4.30 6.21
N GLY A 94 -13.68 -5.00 5.08
CA GLY A 94 -14.80 -5.64 4.39
C GLY A 94 -15.66 -4.71 3.56
N LYS A 95 -15.38 -3.40 3.54
CA LYS A 95 -16.15 -2.42 2.80
C LYS A 95 -15.43 -2.00 1.53
N ARG A 96 -16.20 -1.81 0.45
CA ARG A 96 -15.66 -1.44 -0.85
C ARG A 96 -15.21 0.01 -0.87
N HIS A 97 -14.01 0.23 -1.39
CA HIS A 97 -13.41 1.55 -1.57
C HIS A 97 -12.66 1.60 -2.89
N TYR A 98 -12.18 2.78 -3.26
CA TYR A 98 -11.33 2.98 -4.43
C TYR A 98 -9.97 3.46 -3.95
N LEU A 99 -8.93 2.79 -4.39
CA LEU A 99 -7.53 3.18 -4.14
C LEU A 99 -7.00 3.88 -5.38
N TRP A 100 -6.66 5.15 -5.22
CA TRP A 100 -6.03 5.97 -6.25
C TRP A 100 -4.53 5.94 -6.00
N ARG A 101 -3.75 5.61 -7.02
CA ARG A 101 -2.30 5.45 -6.86
C ARG A 101 -1.54 6.16 -7.96
N ALA A 102 -0.38 6.72 -7.56
CA ALA A 102 0.68 7.07 -8.50
C ALA A 102 1.74 5.95 -8.37
N VAL A 103 2.01 5.27 -9.46
CA VAL A 103 2.85 4.07 -9.48
C VAL A 103 3.96 4.28 -10.50
N ASP A 104 5.20 3.93 -10.14
CA ASP A 104 6.31 4.02 -11.07
C ASP A 104 6.36 2.81 -11.99
N HIS A 105 7.32 2.83 -12.91
CA HIS A 105 7.46 1.76 -13.90
C HIS A 105 7.82 0.40 -13.31
N GLU A 106 8.23 0.35 -12.06
CA GLU A 106 8.56 -0.89 -11.36
C GLU A 106 7.42 -1.36 -10.45
N GLY A 107 6.27 -0.67 -10.49
CA GLY A 107 5.14 -1.02 -9.66
C GLY A 107 5.21 -0.50 -8.23
N GLU A 108 6.17 0.39 -7.93
CA GLU A 108 6.29 1.00 -6.62
C GLU A 108 5.28 2.13 -6.46
N VAL A 109 4.55 2.13 -5.37
CA VAL A 109 3.54 3.16 -5.09
C VAL A 109 4.22 4.40 -4.54
N LEU A 110 4.08 5.53 -5.24
CA LEU A 110 4.67 6.81 -4.86
C LEU A 110 3.72 7.61 -3.96
N GLU A 111 2.45 7.54 -4.23
CA GLU A 111 1.41 8.20 -3.44
C GLU A 111 0.11 7.43 -3.61
N ALA A 112 -0.77 7.50 -2.60
CA ALA A 112 -2.04 6.79 -2.61
C ALA A 112 -3.07 7.51 -1.78
N VAL A 113 -4.33 7.44 -2.19
CA VAL A 113 -5.48 7.92 -1.43
C VAL A 113 -6.62 6.94 -1.63
N VAL A 114 -7.37 6.69 -0.56
CA VAL A 114 -8.57 5.84 -0.60
C VAL A 114 -9.80 6.73 -0.46
N THR A 115 -10.77 6.50 -1.32
CA THR A 115 -12.06 7.20 -1.28
C THR A 115 -13.18 6.19 -1.33
N LYS A 116 -14.35 6.61 -0.81
CA LYS A 116 -15.55 5.76 -0.84
C LYS A 116 -16.23 5.79 -2.21
N ARG A 117 -16.05 6.89 -2.96
CA ARG A 117 -16.70 7.10 -4.25
C ARG A 117 -15.68 7.34 -5.35
N ARG A 118 -16.03 6.88 -6.54
CA ARG A 118 -15.26 7.11 -7.75
C ARG A 118 -15.92 8.24 -8.53
N ASN A 119 -15.51 9.47 -8.27
CA ASN A 119 -16.08 10.64 -8.93
C ASN A 119 -15.01 11.72 -9.12
N LYS A 120 -15.40 12.82 -9.74
CA LYS A 120 -14.49 13.94 -10.02
C LYS A 120 -13.86 14.50 -8.75
N ALA A 121 -14.64 14.63 -7.67
CA ALA A 121 -14.14 15.16 -6.41
C ALA A 121 -13.03 14.25 -5.84
N ALA A 122 -13.21 12.93 -5.90
CA ALA A 122 -12.22 11.96 -5.44
C ALA A 122 -10.95 12.05 -6.28
N ALA A 123 -11.07 12.12 -7.60
CA ALA A 123 -9.94 12.26 -8.51
C ALA A 123 -9.15 13.55 -8.22
N LEU A 124 -9.85 14.67 -8.02
CA LEU A 124 -9.21 15.95 -7.71
C LEU A 124 -8.48 15.90 -6.37
N LYS A 125 -9.08 15.26 -5.37
CA LYS A 125 -8.45 15.10 -4.07
C LYS A 125 -7.10 14.39 -4.20
N PHE A 126 -7.05 13.34 -5.01
CA PHE A 126 -5.81 12.61 -5.23
C PHE A 126 -4.79 13.43 -6.02
N LEU A 127 -5.22 14.07 -7.11
CA LEU A 127 -4.32 14.87 -7.95
C LEU A 127 -3.66 16.01 -7.18
N ARG A 128 -4.35 16.58 -6.19
CA ARG A 128 -3.78 17.63 -5.35
C ARG A 128 -2.63 17.15 -4.47
N LYS A 129 -2.55 15.86 -4.22
CA LYS A 129 -1.44 15.28 -3.42
C LYS A 129 -0.19 15.08 -4.27
N LEU A 130 -0.33 15.05 -5.56
CA LEU A 130 0.79 14.88 -6.46
C LEU A 130 1.52 16.20 -6.70
#